data_66666b7abc5083afa0b1f7f8f3de2348
#
_entry.id   66666b7abc5083afa0b1f7f8f3de2348
#
_cell.length_a   1.000
_cell.length_b   1.000
_cell.length_c   1.000
_cell.angle_alpha   90.00
_cell.angle_beta   90.00
_cell.angle_gamma   90.00
#
_symmetry.space_group_name_H-M   'P 1'
#
loop_
_entity.id
_entity.type
_entity.pdbx_description
1 polymer ?
#
loop_
_entity_poly.entity_id
_entity_poly.type
_entity_poly.pdbx_seq_one_letter_code
_entity_poly.pdbx_strand_id
1 'polypeptide(L)'
;RDSSTSRGLGDVYKRQALDGVNLEVNRGERIGIIGANGAGKSTLLKVLCRITSPTDGRVRFRGRIASMLEVGTGFHAELTGRENIYLNGAILGMTKKEVASKIDSIIEFSECEKFIDTPVKRYSSGMFVKLAFAVAAHLDAEIMIMDEVLAVGDMHFQKKCIGKMRDLATEEDRTVLYVSHNMNTIRDLCDRCIVLDNGKIVFDGDVEDAVKIYLGSANENFRAIEYVGNEHKHHADRNDLCLQFAGYNGKEDNIFYDDEQILLELTWKNKADIENLCLRVEVSDYRRYPVTAFVVENFYSGKKGETHTAKLKIDISKIVRGGYYTRYVFYSRKDVAAPFETLEVADGLTFRRRKPDKYQNTWQKAWGSIEMNDIEVV
;
A
#
# COMPACT_ATOMS: atom_id res chain seq x y z
N ARG A 1 20.05 60.78 3.52
CA ARG A 1 20.54 59.98 2.35
C ARG A 1 21.08 58.69 2.91
N ASP A 2 20.26 57.66 2.93
CA ASP A 2 20.77 56.31 2.83
C ASP A 2 19.59 55.41 2.48
N SER A 3 19.62 54.96 1.25
CA SER A 3 18.71 53.97 0.68
C SER A 3 19.15 52.58 1.10
N SER A 4 18.55 52.00 2.11
CA SER A 4 18.63 50.55 2.37
C SER A 4 17.49 49.84 1.65
N THR A 5 17.78 49.34 0.48
CA THR A 5 16.96 48.34 -0.24
C THR A 5 16.80 47.11 0.61
N SER A 6 15.66 46.96 1.29
CA SER A 6 15.21 45.68 1.83
C SER A 6 14.96 44.71 0.67
N ARG A 7 15.91 43.82 0.43
CA ARG A 7 15.66 42.66 -0.46
C ARG A 7 14.52 41.84 0.18
N GLY A 8 13.43 41.74 -0.55
CA GLY A 8 12.27 40.95 -0.14
C GLY A 8 12.68 39.53 0.19
N LEU A 9 12.25 39.09 1.36
CA LEU A 9 12.17 37.66 1.69
C LEU A 9 11.28 37.04 0.61
N GLY A 10 11.87 36.15 -0.16
CA GLY A 10 11.16 35.43 -1.22
C GLY A 10 9.87 34.81 -0.72
N ASP A 11 8.85 34.86 -1.56
CA ASP A 11 7.55 34.23 -1.33
C ASP A 11 7.77 32.79 -0.85
N VAL A 12 7.50 32.54 0.42
CA VAL A 12 7.39 31.20 0.96
C VAL A 12 6.15 30.60 0.31
N TYR A 13 6.34 29.78 -0.71
CA TYR A 13 5.26 29.04 -1.35
C TYR A 13 4.51 28.28 -0.25
N LYS A 14 3.34 28.77 0.13
CA LYS A 14 2.44 28.05 1.03
C LYS A 14 1.91 26.84 0.28
N ARG A 15 2.48 25.68 0.56
CA ARG A 15 1.98 24.41 0.02
C ARG A 15 0.68 24.06 0.74
N GLN A 16 -0.42 24.08 0.02
CA GLN A 16 -1.72 23.68 0.54
C GLN A 16 -1.76 22.16 0.64
N ALA A 17 -1.89 21.64 1.86
CA ALA A 17 -1.88 20.21 2.11
C ALA A 17 -3.27 19.58 1.97
N LEU A 18 -4.34 20.35 2.20
CA LEU A 18 -5.73 19.96 2.03
C LEU A 18 -6.47 21.13 1.35
N ASP A 19 -7.27 20.85 0.33
CA ASP A 19 -7.99 21.84 -0.46
C ASP A 19 -9.46 21.46 -0.60
N GLY A 20 -10.36 22.18 0.09
CA GLY A 20 -11.80 22.01 -0.02
C GLY A 20 -12.33 20.64 0.41
N VAL A 21 -11.69 19.97 1.37
CA VAL A 21 -12.12 18.66 1.87
C VAL A 21 -13.43 18.82 2.63
N ASN A 22 -14.50 18.18 2.13
CA ASN A 22 -15.78 18.04 2.80
C ASN A 22 -16.04 16.56 3.04
N LEU A 23 -16.23 16.19 4.30
CA LEU A 23 -16.44 14.80 4.73
C LEU A 23 -17.51 14.75 5.79
N GLU A 24 -18.48 13.88 5.59
CA GLU A 24 -19.50 13.54 6.58
C GLU A 24 -19.36 12.06 6.92
N VAL A 25 -19.34 11.76 8.22
CA VAL A 25 -19.15 10.41 8.76
C VAL A 25 -20.28 10.13 9.73
N ASN A 26 -21.03 9.06 9.49
CA ASN A 26 -22.08 8.62 10.37
C ASN A 26 -21.54 7.73 11.50
N ARG A 27 -22.27 7.63 12.58
CA ARG A 27 -21.96 6.73 13.68
C ARG A 27 -21.95 5.28 13.19
N GLY A 28 -20.93 4.52 13.60
CA GLY A 28 -20.78 3.11 13.23
C GLY A 28 -20.17 2.88 11.85
N GLU A 29 -19.88 3.93 11.07
CA GLU A 29 -19.21 3.76 9.76
C GLU A 29 -17.75 3.39 9.93
N ARG A 30 -17.30 2.51 9.05
CA ARG A 30 -15.89 2.08 8.90
C ARG A 30 -15.37 2.61 7.60
N ILE A 31 -14.60 3.70 7.67
CA ILE A 31 -14.13 4.43 6.48
C ILE A 31 -12.64 4.22 6.27
N GLY A 32 -12.28 3.73 5.09
CA GLY A 32 -10.92 3.69 4.59
C GLY A 32 -10.52 5.02 3.97
N ILE A 33 -9.29 5.47 4.20
CA ILE A 33 -8.72 6.64 3.54
C ILE A 33 -7.46 6.19 2.80
N ILE A 34 -7.49 6.24 1.49
CA ILE A 34 -6.38 5.83 0.62
C ILE A 34 -5.94 7.01 -0.25
N GLY A 35 -4.72 6.93 -0.77
CA GLY A 35 -4.14 7.97 -1.62
C GLY A 35 -2.62 7.87 -1.68
N ALA A 36 -1.99 8.50 -2.66
CA ALA A 36 -0.56 8.50 -2.85
C ALA A 36 0.21 9.14 -1.66
N ASN A 37 1.51 8.92 -1.60
CA ASN A 37 2.35 9.63 -0.65
C ASN A 37 2.31 11.13 -0.95
N GLY A 38 2.07 11.94 0.09
CA GLY A 38 1.90 13.39 -0.07
C GLY A 38 0.48 13.84 -0.46
N ALA A 39 -0.49 12.94 -0.66
CA ALA A 39 -1.88 13.27 -0.98
C ALA A 39 -2.63 14.04 0.13
N GLY A 40 -2.06 14.15 1.34
CA GLY A 40 -2.66 14.89 2.46
C GLY A 40 -3.26 14.01 3.57
N LYS A 41 -3.17 12.66 3.47
CA LYS A 41 -3.76 11.73 4.44
C LYS A 41 -3.37 12.02 5.90
N SER A 42 -2.08 12.08 6.20
CA SER A 42 -1.60 12.35 7.56
C SER A 42 -1.97 13.75 8.05
N THR A 43 -2.07 14.74 7.15
CA THR A 43 -2.56 16.08 7.49
C THR A 43 -4.04 16.03 7.84
N LEU A 44 -4.85 15.30 7.07
CA LEU A 44 -6.27 15.12 7.36
C LEU A 44 -6.46 14.47 8.73
N LEU A 45 -5.73 13.40 9.04
CA LEU A 45 -5.80 12.75 10.35
C LEU A 45 -5.41 13.70 11.50
N LYS A 46 -4.34 14.47 11.35
CA LYS A 46 -3.90 15.45 12.37
C LYS A 46 -4.95 16.54 12.60
N VAL A 47 -5.65 16.98 11.57
CA VAL A 47 -6.74 17.94 11.67
C VAL A 47 -7.95 17.30 12.37
N LEU A 48 -8.31 16.06 12.02
CA LEU A 48 -9.40 15.33 12.66
C LEU A 48 -9.12 15.07 14.15
N CYS A 49 -7.88 14.73 14.50
CA CYS A 49 -7.44 14.53 15.89
C CYS A 49 -7.22 15.84 16.67
N ARG A 50 -7.43 17.00 16.05
CA ARG A 50 -7.14 18.34 16.63
C ARG A 50 -5.67 18.56 17.03
N ILE A 51 -4.74 17.81 16.44
CA ILE A 51 -3.31 18.04 16.61
C ILE A 51 -2.89 19.30 15.85
N THR A 52 -3.54 19.56 14.70
CA THR A 52 -3.32 20.74 13.88
C THR A 52 -4.67 21.39 13.57
N SER A 53 -4.75 22.72 13.71
CA SER A 53 -5.94 23.47 13.31
C SER A 53 -5.95 23.67 11.79
N PRO A 54 -7.12 23.55 11.13
CA PRO A 54 -7.23 23.92 9.73
C PRO A 54 -7.02 25.44 9.55
N THR A 55 -6.47 25.85 8.41
CA THR A 55 -6.33 27.28 8.06
C THR A 55 -7.71 27.92 7.85
N ASP A 56 -8.58 27.19 7.16
CA ASP A 56 -9.98 27.57 6.91
C ASP A 56 -10.88 26.36 7.14
N GLY A 57 -12.15 26.60 7.42
CA GLY A 57 -13.11 25.55 7.68
C GLY A 57 -13.20 25.13 9.15
N ARG A 58 -13.85 23.99 9.41
CA ARG A 58 -14.11 23.50 10.76
C ARG A 58 -14.29 22.00 10.80
N VAL A 59 -13.91 21.39 11.92
CA VAL A 59 -14.19 19.97 12.23
C VAL A 59 -15.19 19.93 13.39
N ARG A 60 -16.24 19.14 13.22
CA ARG A 60 -17.24 18.87 14.28
C ARG A 60 -17.35 17.37 14.47
N PHE A 61 -17.39 16.93 15.71
CA PHE A 61 -17.64 15.54 16.05
C PHE A 61 -18.37 15.45 17.39
N ARG A 62 -19.00 14.33 17.63
CA ARG A 62 -19.63 13.98 18.92
C ARG A 62 -18.96 12.71 19.43
N GLY A 63 -18.63 12.68 20.72
CA GLY A 63 -17.98 11.56 21.37
C GLY A 63 -16.49 11.76 21.55
N ARG A 64 -15.83 10.74 22.12
CA ARG A 64 -14.39 10.68 22.36
C ARG A 64 -13.69 10.16 21.13
N ILE A 65 -12.58 10.78 20.74
CA ILE A 65 -11.70 10.30 19.69
C ILE A 65 -10.51 9.57 20.34
N ALA A 66 -10.26 8.34 19.89
CA ALA A 66 -9.01 7.62 20.12
C ALA A 66 -8.15 7.70 18.86
N SER A 67 -6.97 8.29 18.99
CA SER A 67 -6.00 8.36 17.89
C SER A 67 -4.89 7.35 18.12
N MET A 68 -4.65 6.51 17.12
CA MET A 68 -3.51 5.60 17.09
C MET A 68 -2.35 6.14 16.23
N LEU A 69 -2.34 7.45 15.93
CA LEU A 69 -1.30 8.10 15.12
C LEU A 69 0.09 8.07 15.79
N GLU A 70 0.10 8.11 17.11
CA GLU A 70 1.32 8.23 17.90
C GLU A 70 1.37 7.17 19.00
N VAL A 71 1.32 5.89 18.58
CA VAL A 71 1.38 4.75 19.51
C VAL A 71 2.68 4.80 20.30
N GLY A 72 2.56 4.79 21.64
CA GLY A 72 3.70 4.87 22.56
C GLY A 72 4.16 6.28 22.92
N THR A 73 3.54 7.32 22.36
CA THR A 73 3.78 8.69 22.83
C THR A 73 3.38 8.81 24.30
N GLY A 74 4.28 9.37 25.11
CA GLY A 74 4.08 9.53 26.54
C GLY A 74 4.55 8.35 27.40
N PHE A 75 5.10 7.28 26.83
CA PHE A 75 5.78 6.27 27.63
C PHE A 75 7.06 6.86 28.25
N HIS A 76 7.27 6.57 29.52
CA HIS A 76 8.47 7.01 30.26
C HIS A 76 9.43 5.83 30.43
N ALA A 77 10.65 5.99 29.98
CA ALA A 77 11.66 4.93 29.91
C ALA A 77 11.99 4.28 31.27
N GLU A 78 11.96 5.05 32.34
CA GLU A 78 12.30 4.59 33.70
C GLU A 78 11.13 3.90 34.42
N LEU A 79 9.90 4.09 33.95
CA LEU A 79 8.72 3.44 34.51
C LEU A 79 8.57 2.00 33.97
N THR A 80 7.97 1.14 34.80
CA THR A 80 7.61 -0.22 34.42
C THR A 80 6.53 -0.23 33.34
N GLY A 81 6.33 -1.36 32.70
CA GLY A 81 5.22 -1.56 31.74
C GLY A 81 3.87 -1.23 32.37
N ARG A 82 3.63 -1.71 33.58
CA ARG A 82 2.41 -1.46 34.36
C ARG A 82 2.18 0.04 34.60
N GLU A 83 3.19 0.75 35.07
CA GLU A 83 3.10 2.19 35.28
C GLU A 83 2.89 2.96 34.00
N ASN A 84 3.51 2.54 32.91
CA ASN A 84 3.29 3.11 31.57
C ASN A 84 1.88 2.86 31.03
N ILE A 85 1.22 1.76 31.36
CA ILE A 85 -0.21 1.53 31.03
C ILE A 85 -1.05 2.64 31.68
N TYR A 86 -0.83 2.96 32.99
CA TYR A 86 -1.57 4.02 33.64
C TYR A 86 -1.24 5.40 33.07
N LEU A 87 0.02 5.68 32.81
CA LEU A 87 0.46 6.95 32.26
C LEU A 87 -0.11 7.19 30.87
N ASN A 88 0.06 6.22 29.96
CA ASN A 88 -0.43 6.32 28.60
C ASN A 88 -1.96 6.31 28.54
N GLY A 89 -2.62 5.49 29.36
CA GLY A 89 -4.08 5.51 29.50
C GLY A 89 -4.60 6.87 29.89
N ALA A 90 -3.94 7.55 30.86
CA ALA A 90 -4.31 8.91 31.26
C ALA A 90 -4.10 9.94 30.14
N ILE A 91 -3.00 9.84 29.38
CA ILE A 91 -2.72 10.70 28.21
C ILE A 91 -3.81 10.51 27.14
N LEU A 92 -4.23 9.28 26.91
CA LEU A 92 -5.31 8.93 25.98
C LEU A 92 -6.71 9.24 26.54
N GLY A 93 -6.79 9.80 27.75
CA GLY A 93 -8.02 10.26 28.37
C GLY A 93 -8.79 9.20 29.16
N MET A 94 -8.18 8.06 29.52
CA MET A 94 -8.78 7.10 30.44
C MET A 94 -8.68 7.59 31.88
N THR A 95 -9.70 7.35 32.66
CA THR A 95 -9.65 7.54 34.12
C THR A 95 -8.83 6.38 34.74
N LYS A 96 -8.28 6.61 35.94
CA LYS A 96 -7.57 5.57 36.68
C LYS A 96 -8.43 4.34 36.95
N LYS A 97 -9.74 4.51 37.12
CA LYS A 97 -10.69 3.39 37.28
C LYS A 97 -10.86 2.58 35.99
N GLU A 98 -10.98 3.25 34.86
CA GLU A 98 -11.05 2.59 33.53
C GLU A 98 -9.78 1.78 33.24
N VAL A 99 -8.59 2.35 33.50
CA VAL A 99 -7.34 1.61 33.36
C VAL A 99 -7.31 0.41 34.30
N ALA A 100 -7.66 0.58 35.57
CA ALA A 100 -7.65 -0.51 36.57
C ALA A 100 -8.60 -1.65 36.22
N SER A 101 -9.74 -1.36 35.58
CA SER A 101 -10.70 -2.39 35.16
C SER A 101 -10.25 -3.17 33.92
N LYS A 102 -9.32 -2.64 33.13
CA LYS A 102 -8.86 -3.22 31.87
C LYS A 102 -7.40 -3.69 31.89
N ILE A 103 -6.68 -3.45 33.00
CA ILE A 103 -5.24 -3.64 33.06
C ILE A 103 -4.81 -5.09 32.75
N ASP A 104 -5.53 -6.07 33.24
CA ASP A 104 -5.22 -7.48 33.01
C ASP A 104 -5.42 -7.85 31.54
N SER A 105 -6.51 -7.37 30.91
CA SER A 105 -6.76 -7.59 29.48
C SER A 105 -5.72 -6.87 28.60
N ILE A 106 -5.27 -5.67 29.00
CA ILE A 106 -4.22 -4.93 28.29
C ILE A 106 -2.90 -5.72 28.36
N ILE A 107 -2.53 -6.22 29.54
CA ILE A 107 -1.32 -7.01 29.76
C ILE A 107 -1.35 -8.28 28.92
N GLU A 108 -2.43 -9.05 29.01
CA GLU A 108 -2.63 -10.28 28.23
C GLU A 108 -2.58 -10.02 26.72
N PHE A 109 -3.24 -8.95 26.26
CA PHE A 109 -3.22 -8.61 24.85
C PHE A 109 -1.82 -8.27 24.37
N SER A 110 -1.02 -7.56 25.17
CA SER A 110 0.33 -7.13 24.83
C SER A 110 1.37 -8.25 24.77
N GLU A 111 1.09 -9.42 25.37
CA GLU A 111 2.03 -10.55 25.51
C GLU A 111 3.29 -10.17 26.31
N CYS A 112 3.17 -9.18 27.20
CA CYS A 112 4.30 -8.66 27.98
C CYS A 112 4.25 -9.07 29.47
N GLU A 113 3.44 -10.05 29.86
CA GLU A 113 3.16 -10.43 31.24
C GLU A 113 4.44 -10.66 32.07
N LYS A 114 5.41 -11.38 31.48
CA LYS A 114 6.68 -11.71 32.15
C LYS A 114 7.56 -10.51 32.47
N PHE A 115 7.34 -9.40 31.77
CA PHE A 115 8.17 -8.20 31.85
C PHE A 115 7.41 -6.98 32.34
N ILE A 116 6.13 -7.14 32.70
CA ILE A 116 5.24 -6.00 32.97
C ILE A 116 5.72 -5.10 34.11
N ASP A 117 6.41 -5.67 35.08
CA ASP A 117 6.96 -4.94 36.25
C ASP A 117 8.46 -4.58 36.05
N THR A 118 8.96 -4.69 34.80
CA THR A 118 10.30 -4.25 34.39
C THR A 118 10.22 -2.88 33.72
N PRO A 119 11.19 -1.95 33.95
CA PRO A 119 11.24 -0.68 33.24
C PRO A 119 11.31 -0.83 31.72
N VAL A 120 10.52 -0.03 30.98
CA VAL A 120 10.36 -0.18 29.54
C VAL A 120 11.62 0.14 28.75
N LYS A 121 12.63 0.81 29.34
CA LYS A 121 13.96 0.95 28.74
C LYS A 121 14.66 -0.40 28.45
N ARG A 122 14.21 -1.49 29.10
CA ARG A 122 14.71 -2.86 28.88
C ARG A 122 13.87 -3.66 27.89
N TYR A 123 12.80 -3.07 27.36
CA TYR A 123 11.94 -3.73 26.37
C TYR A 123 12.62 -3.74 25.01
N SER A 124 12.36 -4.77 24.22
CA SER A 124 12.63 -4.70 22.78
C SER A 124 11.68 -3.68 22.14
N SER A 125 12.04 -3.18 20.94
CA SER A 125 11.16 -2.29 20.19
C SER A 125 9.79 -2.93 19.93
N GLY A 126 9.75 -4.25 19.67
CA GLY A 126 8.50 -5.00 19.49
C GLY A 126 7.64 -5.04 20.74
N MET A 127 8.21 -5.31 21.94
CA MET A 127 7.49 -5.30 23.21
C MET A 127 6.93 -3.92 23.52
N PHE A 128 7.73 -2.88 23.31
CA PHE A 128 7.32 -1.49 23.52
C PHE A 128 6.05 -1.16 22.73
N VAL A 129 6.08 -1.48 21.45
CA VAL A 129 4.94 -1.16 20.56
C VAL A 129 3.74 -2.07 20.82
N LYS A 130 3.95 -3.36 21.16
CA LYS A 130 2.87 -4.27 21.56
C LYS A 130 2.12 -3.72 22.78
N LEU A 131 2.85 -3.25 23.80
CA LEU A 131 2.25 -2.70 25.01
C LEU A 131 1.50 -1.40 24.72
N ALA A 132 2.11 -0.49 23.97
CA ALA A 132 1.50 0.79 23.63
C ALA A 132 0.22 0.61 22.78
N PHE A 133 0.24 -0.31 21.82
CA PHE A 133 -0.93 -0.66 21.04
C PHE A 133 -2.03 -1.30 21.90
N ALA A 134 -1.66 -2.19 22.83
CA ALA A 134 -2.61 -2.82 23.74
C ALA A 134 -3.40 -1.80 24.56
N VAL A 135 -2.75 -0.73 25.06
CA VAL A 135 -3.43 0.35 25.77
C VAL A 135 -4.44 1.04 24.85
N ALA A 136 -4.00 1.43 23.65
CA ALA A 136 -4.85 2.14 22.68
C ALA A 136 -6.04 1.29 22.21
N ALA A 137 -5.84 -0.02 22.02
CA ALA A 137 -6.90 -0.95 21.59
C ALA A 137 -7.97 -1.23 22.66
N HIS A 138 -7.71 -0.85 23.93
CA HIS A 138 -8.67 -1.00 25.04
C HIS A 138 -9.31 0.32 25.44
N LEU A 139 -9.13 1.37 24.62
CA LEU A 139 -9.78 2.65 24.86
C LEU A 139 -11.28 2.58 24.53
N ASP A 140 -12.12 3.10 25.44
CA ASP A 140 -13.53 3.31 25.15
C ASP A 140 -13.68 4.65 24.42
N ALA A 141 -13.73 4.58 23.09
CA ALA A 141 -13.93 5.75 22.25
C ALA A 141 -14.96 5.43 21.16
N GLU A 142 -15.85 6.38 20.93
CA GLU A 142 -16.88 6.27 19.88
C GLU A 142 -16.29 6.43 18.48
N ILE A 143 -15.13 7.10 18.38
CA ILE A 143 -14.43 7.35 17.12
C ILE A 143 -12.99 6.89 17.26
N MET A 144 -12.58 5.96 16.41
CA MET A 144 -11.20 5.48 16.34
C MET A 144 -10.53 5.95 15.07
N ILE A 145 -9.37 6.57 15.20
CA ILE A 145 -8.56 7.02 14.04
C ILE A 145 -7.26 6.21 14.04
N MET A 146 -7.06 5.46 12.98
CA MET A 146 -5.96 4.52 12.84
C MET A 146 -5.13 4.86 11.60
N ASP A 147 -3.81 4.88 11.75
CA ASP A 147 -2.87 5.00 10.65
C ASP A 147 -2.19 3.63 10.41
N GLU A 148 -1.41 3.52 9.38
CA GLU A 148 -0.65 2.35 8.93
C GLU A 148 0.14 1.60 10.01
N VAL A 149 0.22 2.15 11.22
CA VAL A 149 0.92 1.61 12.41
C VAL A 149 0.44 0.22 12.85
N LEU A 150 -0.65 -0.32 12.26
CA LEU A 150 -1.07 -1.73 12.49
C LEU A 150 -0.06 -2.78 11.96
N ALA A 151 0.92 -2.35 11.17
CA ALA A 151 2.01 -3.21 10.69
C ALA A 151 3.12 -3.44 11.74
N VAL A 152 2.84 -3.25 13.02
CA VAL A 152 3.82 -3.33 14.10
C VAL A 152 3.82 -4.71 14.77
N GLY A 153 5.02 -5.16 15.15
CA GLY A 153 5.22 -6.47 15.76
C GLY A 153 5.38 -7.59 14.72
N ASP A 154 5.30 -8.82 15.18
CA ASP A 154 5.34 -9.99 14.31
C ASP A 154 3.97 -10.24 13.63
N MET A 155 3.97 -11.12 12.61
CA MET A 155 2.74 -11.43 11.85
C MET A 155 1.59 -11.98 12.72
N HIS A 156 1.91 -12.65 13.85
CA HIS A 156 0.89 -13.18 14.75
C HIS A 156 0.20 -12.02 15.48
N PHE A 157 0.98 -11.08 16.02
CA PHE A 157 0.45 -9.91 16.70
C PHE A 157 -0.34 -8.99 15.77
N GLN A 158 0.13 -8.80 14.52
CA GLN A 158 -0.60 -8.03 13.51
C GLN A 158 -2.00 -8.62 13.26
N LYS A 159 -2.12 -9.94 13.11
CA LYS A 159 -3.42 -10.61 12.97
C LYS A 159 -4.31 -10.42 14.19
N LYS A 160 -3.74 -10.50 15.39
CA LYS A 160 -4.44 -10.25 16.66
C LYS A 160 -4.96 -8.81 16.74
N CYS A 161 -4.16 -7.82 16.30
CA CYS A 161 -4.56 -6.42 16.22
C CYS A 161 -5.72 -6.21 15.24
N ILE A 162 -5.62 -6.74 14.03
CA ILE A 162 -6.69 -6.63 13.01
C ILE A 162 -7.97 -7.31 13.49
N GLY A 163 -7.86 -8.49 14.12
CA GLY A 163 -9.01 -9.17 14.74
C GLY A 163 -9.69 -8.30 15.80
N LYS A 164 -8.92 -7.77 16.76
CA LYS A 164 -9.44 -6.88 17.81
C LYS A 164 -10.11 -5.63 17.23
N MET A 165 -9.53 -5.03 16.17
CA MET A 165 -10.11 -3.85 15.52
C MET A 165 -11.44 -4.19 14.83
N ARG A 166 -11.51 -5.36 14.20
CA ARG A 166 -12.77 -5.84 13.60
C ARG A 166 -13.86 -6.03 14.64
N ASP A 167 -13.52 -6.68 15.76
CA ASP A 167 -14.46 -6.91 16.86
C ASP A 167 -14.95 -5.58 17.43
N LEU A 168 -14.04 -4.64 17.72
CA LEU A 168 -14.39 -3.32 18.22
C LEU A 168 -15.28 -2.52 17.26
N ALA A 169 -15.06 -2.65 15.95
CA ALA A 169 -15.85 -1.95 14.95
C ALA A 169 -17.26 -2.57 14.76
N THR A 170 -17.41 -3.87 14.97
CA THR A 170 -18.69 -4.58 14.74
C THR A 170 -19.56 -4.70 16.01
N GLU A 171 -18.95 -4.92 17.18
CA GLU A 171 -19.69 -5.19 18.41
C GLU A 171 -20.14 -3.93 19.16
N GLU A 172 -19.44 -2.80 18.99
CA GLU A 172 -19.64 -1.63 19.82
C GLU A 172 -20.17 -0.40 19.05
N ASP A 173 -20.65 -0.56 17.81
CA ASP A 173 -21.20 0.53 16.98
C ASP A 173 -20.24 1.75 16.89
N ARG A 174 -18.92 1.45 16.84
CA ARG A 174 -17.87 2.47 16.81
C ARG A 174 -17.58 2.93 15.39
N THR A 175 -17.36 4.21 15.25
CA THR A 175 -16.90 4.81 14.00
C THR A 175 -15.39 4.63 13.85
N VAL A 176 -14.95 4.09 12.72
CA VAL A 176 -13.52 3.83 12.45
C VAL A 176 -13.09 4.58 11.20
N LEU A 177 -12.02 5.38 11.32
CA LEU A 177 -11.31 5.96 10.19
C LEU A 177 -9.95 5.28 10.08
N TYR A 178 -9.72 4.56 9.01
CA TYR A 178 -8.52 3.77 8.80
C TYR A 178 -7.74 4.24 7.58
N VAL A 179 -6.48 4.65 7.78
CA VAL A 179 -5.56 5.00 6.70
C VAL A 179 -4.60 3.86 6.46
N SER A 180 -4.50 3.37 5.25
CA SER A 180 -3.56 2.32 4.90
C SER A 180 -3.18 2.34 3.41
N HIS A 181 -1.98 1.86 3.14
CA HIS A 181 -1.55 1.48 1.79
C HIS A 181 -1.86 0.00 1.48
N ASN A 182 -2.28 -0.78 2.47
CA ASN A 182 -2.66 -2.17 2.29
C ASN A 182 -4.15 -2.29 1.93
N MET A 183 -4.42 -2.43 0.65
CA MET A 183 -5.80 -2.53 0.13
C MET A 183 -6.57 -3.73 0.67
N ASN A 184 -5.88 -4.80 1.12
CA ASN A 184 -6.57 -5.93 1.73
C ASN A 184 -7.14 -5.57 3.09
N THR A 185 -6.35 -4.88 3.91
CA THR A 185 -6.82 -4.41 5.22
C THR A 185 -7.97 -3.41 5.07
N ILE A 186 -7.92 -2.54 4.05
CA ILE A 186 -9.04 -1.64 3.72
C ILE A 186 -10.29 -2.44 3.37
N ARG A 187 -10.19 -3.47 2.52
CA ARG A 187 -11.32 -4.35 2.15
C ARG A 187 -11.88 -5.14 3.32
N ASP A 188 -11.00 -5.57 4.23
CA ASP A 188 -11.37 -6.40 5.37
C ASP A 188 -12.03 -5.59 6.50
N LEU A 189 -11.67 -4.32 6.66
CA LEU A 189 -12.09 -3.49 7.79
C LEU A 189 -13.10 -2.39 7.45
N CYS A 190 -13.19 -1.96 6.18
CA CYS A 190 -13.95 -0.77 5.82
C CYS A 190 -15.16 -1.11 4.93
N ASP A 191 -16.25 -0.38 5.12
CA ASP A 191 -17.47 -0.48 4.30
C ASP A 191 -17.52 0.63 3.24
N ARG A 192 -16.85 1.75 3.49
CA ARG A 192 -16.75 2.93 2.64
C ARG A 192 -15.30 3.35 2.53
N CYS A 193 -14.90 3.91 1.40
CA CYS A 193 -13.54 4.34 1.20
C CYS A 193 -13.46 5.68 0.49
N ILE A 194 -12.53 6.52 0.94
CA ILE A 194 -12.23 7.83 0.39
C ILE A 194 -10.89 7.77 -0.30
N VAL A 195 -10.84 8.24 -1.55
CA VAL A 195 -9.59 8.44 -2.27
C VAL A 195 -9.19 9.91 -2.16
N LEU A 196 -8.03 10.15 -1.56
CA LEU A 196 -7.44 11.47 -1.43
C LEU A 196 -6.32 11.64 -2.47
N ASP A 197 -6.39 12.69 -3.26
CA ASP A 197 -5.36 13.06 -4.22
C ASP A 197 -5.09 14.56 -4.18
N ASN A 198 -3.82 14.95 -4.09
CA ASN A 198 -3.36 16.35 -4.06
C ASN A 198 -4.18 17.25 -3.09
N GLY A 199 -4.50 16.71 -1.91
CA GLY A 199 -5.26 17.41 -0.86
C GLY A 199 -6.77 17.48 -1.06
N LYS A 200 -7.32 16.82 -2.08
CA LYS A 200 -8.77 16.77 -2.39
C LYS A 200 -9.32 15.37 -2.28
N ILE A 201 -10.59 15.26 -1.89
CA ILE A 201 -11.33 14.02 -2.04
C ILE A 201 -11.75 13.90 -3.50
N VAL A 202 -11.19 12.91 -4.21
CA VAL A 202 -11.52 12.63 -5.62
C VAL A 202 -12.58 11.54 -5.77
N PHE A 203 -12.77 10.73 -4.71
CA PHE A 203 -13.81 9.72 -4.65
C PHE A 203 -14.20 9.46 -3.20
N ASP A 204 -15.48 9.17 -2.99
CA ASP A 204 -16.07 8.81 -1.70
C ASP A 204 -17.23 7.83 -1.96
N GLY A 205 -17.08 6.57 -1.54
CA GLY A 205 -18.07 5.54 -1.83
C GLY A 205 -17.60 4.12 -1.52
N ASP A 206 -18.04 3.16 -2.32
CA ASP A 206 -17.73 1.74 -2.17
C ASP A 206 -16.22 1.45 -2.18
N VAL A 207 -15.80 0.50 -1.33
CA VAL A 207 -14.37 0.16 -1.16
C VAL A 207 -13.73 -0.35 -2.46
N GLU A 208 -14.44 -1.22 -3.20
CA GLU A 208 -13.86 -1.80 -4.43
C GLU A 208 -13.72 -0.74 -5.53
N ASP A 209 -14.65 0.21 -5.60
CA ASP A 209 -14.59 1.29 -6.58
C ASP A 209 -13.50 2.31 -6.20
N ALA A 210 -13.37 2.64 -4.91
CA ALA A 210 -12.26 3.45 -4.42
C ALA A 210 -10.89 2.83 -4.74
N VAL A 211 -10.75 1.54 -4.48
CA VAL A 211 -9.50 0.80 -4.77
C VAL A 211 -9.23 0.78 -6.28
N LYS A 212 -10.25 0.61 -7.11
CA LYS A 212 -10.08 0.70 -8.58
C LYS A 212 -9.60 2.09 -9.01
N ILE A 213 -10.21 3.14 -8.47
CA ILE A 213 -9.83 4.53 -8.77
C ILE A 213 -8.41 4.80 -8.28
N TYR A 214 -8.07 4.42 -7.05
CA TYR A 214 -6.73 4.61 -6.50
C TYR A 214 -5.66 3.86 -7.29
N LEU A 215 -5.89 2.59 -7.60
CA LEU A 215 -5.00 1.81 -8.46
C LEU A 215 -5.02 2.33 -9.91
N GLY A 216 -6.14 2.91 -10.33
CA GLY A 216 -6.30 3.57 -11.61
C GLY A 216 -5.51 4.89 -11.68
N SER A 217 -5.63 5.77 -10.72
CA SER A 217 -4.91 7.04 -10.67
C SER A 217 -3.39 6.88 -10.40
N ALA A 218 -2.99 5.81 -9.72
CA ALA A 218 -1.58 5.43 -9.60
C ALA A 218 -0.98 4.89 -10.90
N ASN A 219 -1.82 4.63 -11.90
CA ASN A 219 -1.49 3.95 -13.14
C ASN A 219 -1.95 4.75 -14.38
N GLU A 220 -1.58 6.01 -14.53
CA GLU A 220 -1.80 6.75 -15.79
C GLU A 220 -1.03 6.17 -16.99
N ASN A 221 -0.20 5.14 -16.79
CA ASN A 221 0.57 4.46 -17.83
C ASN A 221 0.00 3.07 -18.18
N PHE A 222 -1.32 2.98 -18.46
CA PHE A 222 -1.98 1.69 -18.64
C PHE A 222 -1.58 0.94 -19.92
N ARG A 223 -1.19 1.64 -20.98
CA ARG A 223 -0.90 1.04 -22.29
C ARG A 223 0.53 1.21 -22.77
N ALA A 224 1.25 2.19 -22.23
CA ALA A 224 2.64 2.46 -22.57
C ALA A 224 3.38 3.17 -21.44
N ILE A 225 4.65 2.85 -21.29
CA ILE A 225 5.60 3.52 -20.39
C ILE A 225 6.80 3.97 -21.23
N GLU A 226 7.14 5.25 -21.14
CA GLU A 226 8.42 5.77 -21.57
C GLU A 226 9.36 5.84 -20.37
N TYR A 227 10.47 5.10 -20.41
CA TYR A 227 11.41 5.03 -19.29
C TYR A 227 12.39 6.21 -19.36
N VAL A 228 11.99 7.34 -18.79
CA VAL A 228 12.82 8.54 -18.67
C VAL A 228 13.45 8.57 -17.28
N GLY A 229 14.81 8.54 -17.21
CA GLY A 229 15.51 8.51 -15.93
C GLY A 229 15.45 7.14 -15.22
N ASN A 230 15.38 7.16 -13.88
CA ASN A 230 15.41 5.94 -13.04
C ASN A 230 14.10 5.66 -12.28
N GLU A 231 13.03 6.37 -12.55
CA GLU A 231 11.80 6.32 -11.75
C GLU A 231 11.11 4.94 -11.71
N HIS A 232 11.28 4.14 -12.78
CA HIS A 232 10.69 2.80 -12.90
C HIS A 232 11.73 1.68 -12.90
N LYS A 233 12.98 1.98 -12.53
CA LYS A 233 14.10 1.04 -12.62
C LYS A 233 14.53 0.56 -11.26
N HIS A 234 14.94 -0.71 -11.22
CA HIS A 234 15.45 -1.35 -10.02
C HIS A 234 16.94 -1.68 -10.18
N HIS A 235 17.57 -2.08 -9.09
CA HIS A 235 18.98 -2.50 -9.12
C HIS A 235 19.15 -3.74 -10.00
N ALA A 236 20.11 -3.67 -10.92
CA ALA A 236 20.54 -4.79 -11.76
C ALA A 236 22.03 -5.06 -11.50
N ASP A 237 22.48 -6.31 -11.70
CA ASP A 237 23.87 -6.69 -11.50
C ASP A 237 24.81 -5.96 -12.46
N ARG A 238 24.31 -5.70 -13.66
CA ARG A 238 24.98 -4.94 -14.73
C ARG A 238 24.02 -3.90 -15.28
N ASN A 239 24.53 -2.86 -15.92
CA ASN A 239 23.75 -1.81 -16.58
C ASN A 239 24.03 -1.79 -18.08
N ASP A 240 24.04 -2.95 -18.72
CA ASP A 240 24.43 -3.10 -20.11
C ASP A 240 23.30 -2.79 -21.10
N LEU A 241 22.08 -2.67 -20.61
CA LEU A 241 20.87 -2.37 -21.36
C LEU A 241 20.16 -1.17 -20.76
N CYS A 242 19.39 -0.45 -21.55
CA CYS A 242 18.50 0.60 -21.08
C CYS A 242 17.14 0.45 -21.75
N LEU A 243 16.15 -0.02 -21.00
CA LEU A 243 14.77 -0.04 -21.47
C LEU A 243 14.29 1.40 -21.66
N GLN A 244 13.72 1.69 -22.83
CA GLN A 244 13.25 3.01 -23.23
C GLN A 244 11.72 3.09 -23.33
N PHE A 245 11.10 2.00 -23.76
CA PHE A 245 9.66 1.95 -23.99
C PHE A 245 9.10 0.58 -23.72
N ALA A 246 7.90 0.52 -23.15
CA ALA A 246 7.04 -0.65 -23.12
C ALA A 246 5.61 -0.24 -23.48
N GLY A 247 4.92 -1.02 -24.33
CA GLY A 247 3.57 -0.70 -24.76
C GLY A 247 2.77 -1.94 -25.17
N TYR A 248 1.44 -1.83 -25.11
CA TYR A 248 0.55 -2.84 -25.69
C TYR A 248 0.26 -2.47 -27.16
N ASN A 249 0.69 -3.33 -28.08
CA ASN A 249 0.52 -3.08 -29.49
C ASN A 249 -0.94 -3.38 -29.91
N GLY A 250 -1.60 -2.40 -30.54
CA GLY A 250 -2.96 -2.55 -31.06
C GLY A 250 -4.07 -2.45 -30.02
N LYS A 251 -3.78 -2.05 -28.78
CA LYS A 251 -4.77 -1.82 -27.73
C LYS A 251 -4.76 -0.36 -27.26
N GLU A 252 -5.96 0.18 -27.03
CA GLU A 252 -6.14 1.52 -26.47
C GLU A 252 -6.27 1.51 -24.93
N ASP A 253 -6.53 0.32 -24.35
CA ASP A 253 -6.63 0.09 -22.93
C ASP A 253 -5.73 -1.07 -22.46
N ASN A 254 -5.79 -1.41 -21.19
CA ASN A 254 -5.08 -2.54 -20.59
C ASN A 254 -6.02 -3.71 -20.24
N ILE A 255 -7.19 -3.78 -20.86
CA ILE A 255 -8.19 -4.82 -20.59
C ILE A 255 -8.09 -5.89 -21.65
N PHE A 256 -7.90 -7.13 -21.23
CA PHE A 256 -7.83 -8.30 -22.10
C PHE A 256 -8.94 -9.28 -21.73
N TYR A 257 -9.60 -9.80 -22.73
CA TYR A 257 -10.67 -10.80 -22.58
C TYR A 257 -10.10 -12.22 -22.68
N ASP A 258 -10.94 -13.22 -22.37
CA ASP A 258 -10.49 -14.62 -22.22
C ASP A 258 -9.86 -15.21 -23.51
N ASP A 259 -10.23 -14.71 -24.66
CA ASP A 259 -9.76 -15.12 -26.00
C ASP A 259 -8.62 -14.24 -26.54
N GLU A 260 -8.19 -13.24 -25.80
CA GLU A 260 -7.16 -12.31 -26.21
C GLU A 260 -5.79 -12.66 -25.63
N GLN A 261 -4.75 -12.36 -26.41
CA GLN A 261 -3.36 -12.46 -25.99
C GLN A 261 -2.75 -11.07 -25.88
N ILE A 262 -1.80 -10.90 -24.98
CA ILE A 262 -1.05 -9.65 -24.86
C ILE A 262 -0.01 -9.61 -25.99
N LEU A 263 -0.04 -8.54 -26.79
CA LEU A 263 1.05 -8.18 -27.70
C LEU A 263 1.87 -7.06 -27.02
N LEU A 264 2.96 -7.45 -26.37
CA LEU A 264 3.86 -6.54 -25.66
C LEU A 264 4.96 -6.06 -26.62
N GLU A 265 5.11 -4.75 -26.75
CA GLU A 265 6.20 -4.11 -27.48
C GLU A 265 7.19 -3.51 -26.47
N LEU A 266 8.45 -3.86 -26.62
CA LEU A 266 9.55 -3.37 -25.79
C LEU A 266 10.65 -2.78 -26.67
N THR A 267 11.09 -1.56 -26.36
CA THR A 267 12.22 -0.91 -27.03
C THR A 267 13.32 -0.62 -26.02
N TRP A 268 14.55 -1.01 -26.33
CA TRP A 268 15.72 -0.78 -25.49
C TRP A 268 16.94 -0.37 -26.30
N LYS A 269 17.92 0.22 -25.61
CA LYS A 269 19.21 0.59 -26.14
C LYS A 269 20.33 -0.20 -25.45
N ASN A 270 21.24 -0.76 -26.23
CA ASN A 270 22.42 -1.44 -25.70
C ASN A 270 23.46 -0.44 -25.23
N LYS A 271 23.90 -0.55 -23.99
CA LYS A 271 25.03 0.22 -23.44
C LYS A 271 26.36 -0.52 -23.56
N ALA A 272 26.32 -1.84 -23.76
CA ALA A 272 27.44 -2.72 -24.02
C ALA A 272 27.07 -3.71 -25.13
N ASP A 273 28.01 -4.54 -25.59
CA ASP A 273 27.71 -5.68 -26.44
C ASP A 273 26.91 -6.71 -25.64
N ILE A 274 25.82 -7.20 -26.20
CA ILE A 274 24.91 -8.15 -25.56
C ILE A 274 24.89 -9.42 -26.40
N GLU A 275 25.10 -10.55 -25.73
CA GLU A 275 24.95 -11.89 -26.33
C GLU A 275 23.91 -12.68 -25.53
N ASN A 276 23.07 -13.43 -26.26
CA ASN A 276 22.07 -14.33 -25.67
C ASN A 276 21.14 -13.64 -24.66
N LEU A 277 20.56 -12.50 -25.04
CA LEU A 277 19.61 -11.78 -24.21
C LEU A 277 18.38 -12.66 -23.94
N CYS A 278 18.03 -12.72 -22.68
CA CYS A 278 16.84 -13.37 -22.16
C CYS A 278 15.94 -12.33 -21.50
N LEU A 279 14.63 -12.58 -21.53
CA LEU A 279 13.66 -11.74 -20.81
C LEU A 279 12.74 -12.62 -19.98
N ARG A 280 12.54 -12.21 -18.73
CA ARG A 280 11.50 -12.73 -17.87
C ARG A 280 10.49 -11.61 -17.60
N VAL A 281 9.22 -11.85 -17.95
CA VAL A 281 8.08 -11.01 -17.61
C VAL A 281 7.44 -11.61 -16.37
N GLU A 282 7.73 -11.05 -15.21
CA GLU A 282 7.14 -11.45 -13.93
C GLU A 282 5.74 -10.84 -13.81
N VAL A 283 4.76 -11.64 -13.42
CA VAL A 283 3.38 -11.19 -13.19
C VAL A 283 3.06 -11.35 -11.72
N SER A 284 2.59 -10.28 -11.10
CA SER A 284 2.09 -10.28 -9.74
C SER A 284 0.65 -9.76 -9.68
N ASP A 285 -0.09 -10.23 -8.68
CA ASP A 285 -1.43 -9.70 -8.43
C ASP A 285 -1.37 -8.28 -7.85
N TYR A 286 -2.53 -7.67 -7.61
CA TYR A 286 -2.61 -6.33 -7.02
C TYR A 286 -2.04 -6.25 -5.59
N ARG A 287 -1.77 -7.39 -4.93
CA ARG A 287 -1.09 -7.49 -3.63
C ARG A 287 0.43 -7.59 -3.76
N ARG A 288 0.94 -7.55 -4.98
CA ARG A 288 2.35 -7.80 -5.33
C ARG A 288 2.80 -9.23 -5.01
N TYR A 289 1.87 -10.18 -4.82
CA TYR A 289 2.24 -11.60 -4.77
C TYR A 289 2.54 -12.12 -6.18
N PRO A 290 3.62 -12.88 -6.35
CA PRO A 290 3.94 -13.47 -7.63
C PRO A 290 2.85 -14.47 -8.05
N VAL A 291 2.41 -14.36 -9.30
CA VAL A 291 1.39 -15.22 -9.91
C VAL A 291 2.05 -16.18 -10.88
N THR A 292 2.85 -15.66 -11.80
CA THR A 292 3.56 -16.43 -12.82
C THR A 292 4.69 -15.61 -13.42
N ALA A 293 5.49 -16.25 -14.26
CA ALA A 293 6.48 -15.57 -15.10
C ALA A 293 6.48 -16.19 -16.50
N PHE A 294 6.59 -15.32 -17.50
CA PHE A 294 6.80 -15.70 -18.88
C PHE A 294 8.27 -15.49 -19.23
N VAL A 295 8.89 -16.46 -19.83
CA VAL A 295 10.32 -16.43 -20.12
C VAL A 295 10.54 -16.65 -21.61
N VAL A 296 11.38 -15.80 -22.20
CA VAL A 296 11.95 -16.02 -23.53
C VAL A 296 13.47 -15.98 -23.42
N GLU A 297 14.11 -17.03 -23.90
CA GLU A 297 15.55 -17.19 -23.78
C GLU A 297 16.25 -16.94 -25.11
N ASN A 298 17.46 -16.37 -25.07
CA ASN A 298 18.36 -16.20 -26.21
C ASN A 298 17.71 -15.55 -27.44
N PHE A 299 16.81 -14.58 -27.24
CA PHE A 299 15.99 -14.02 -28.32
C PHE A 299 16.66 -12.85 -29.05
N TYR A 300 17.77 -12.32 -28.52
CA TYR A 300 18.47 -11.19 -29.14
C TYR A 300 19.96 -11.20 -28.79
N SER A 301 20.77 -10.77 -29.76
CA SER A 301 22.17 -10.38 -29.56
C SER A 301 22.45 -9.14 -30.39
N GLY A 302 23.21 -8.18 -29.86
CA GLY A 302 23.47 -6.91 -30.56
C GLY A 302 24.66 -6.15 -29.99
N LYS A 303 25.10 -5.13 -30.73
CA LYS A 303 26.27 -4.34 -30.41
C LYS A 303 25.92 -3.12 -29.55
N LYS A 304 26.93 -2.61 -28.85
CA LYS A 304 26.83 -1.37 -28.08
C LYS A 304 26.32 -0.22 -28.96
N GLY A 305 25.35 0.53 -28.43
CA GLY A 305 24.76 1.70 -29.07
C GLY A 305 23.55 1.42 -29.95
N GLU A 306 23.30 0.16 -30.29
CA GLU A 306 22.10 -0.22 -31.06
C GLU A 306 20.83 -0.06 -30.24
N THR A 307 19.76 0.37 -30.90
CA THR A 307 18.40 0.38 -30.34
C THR A 307 17.60 -0.70 -31.04
N HIS A 308 16.91 -1.51 -30.28
CA HIS A 308 16.10 -2.62 -30.78
C HIS A 308 14.69 -2.58 -30.21
N THR A 309 13.71 -3.02 -31.03
CA THR A 309 12.32 -3.18 -30.62
C THR A 309 11.89 -4.63 -30.84
N ALA A 310 11.40 -5.26 -29.79
CA ALA A 310 10.82 -6.60 -29.85
C ALA A 310 9.32 -6.57 -29.62
N LYS A 311 8.58 -7.43 -30.32
CA LYS A 311 7.16 -7.67 -30.12
C LYS A 311 6.97 -9.09 -29.60
N LEU A 312 6.41 -9.19 -28.41
CA LEU A 312 6.24 -10.45 -27.68
C LEU A 312 4.75 -10.77 -27.57
N LYS A 313 4.41 -12.00 -27.88
CA LYS A 313 3.04 -12.51 -27.73
C LYS A 313 2.97 -13.33 -26.43
N ILE A 314 2.12 -12.91 -25.50
CA ILE A 314 1.99 -13.53 -24.18
C ILE A 314 0.59 -14.12 -24.06
N ASP A 315 0.53 -15.42 -23.81
CA ASP A 315 -0.73 -16.12 -23.54
C ASP A 315 -1.08 -16.02 -22.06
N ILE A 316 -2.16 -15.30 -21.77
CA ILE A 316 -2.69 -15.11 -20.42
C ILE A 316 -3.92 -15.97 -20.13
N SER A 317 -4.25 -16.93 -21.01
CA SER A 317 -5.49 -17.72 -20.90
C SER A 317 -5.61 -18.50 -19.59
N LYS A 318 -4.49 -18.89 -18.98
CA LYS A 318 -4.43 -19.60 -17.69
C LYS A 318 -4.40 -18.69 -16.46
N ILE A 319 -4.28 -17.38 -16.63
CA ILE A 319 -4.29 -16.44 -15.51
C ILE A 319 -5.75 -16.15 -15.14
N VAL A 320 -6.12 -16.25 -13.88
CA VAL A 320 -7.48 -15.94 -13.38
C VAL A 320 -7.85 -14.50 -13.68
N ARG A 321 -9.13 -14.21 -13.82
CA ARG A 321 -9.62 -12.84 -14.05
C ARG A 321 -9.27 -11.93 -12.89
N GLY A 322 -8.73 -10.76 -13.19
CA GLY A 322 -8.25 -9.81 -12.19
C GLY A 322 -7.33 -8.75 -12.77
N GLY A 323 -6.81 -7.91 -11.89
CA GLY A 323 -5.79 -6.92 -12.23
C GLY A 323 -4.39 -7.41 -11.84
N TYR A 324 -3.42 -7.14 -12.70
CA TYR A 324 -2.06 -7.64 -12.57
C TYR A 324 -1.04 -6.56 -12.88
N TYR A 325 0.10 -6.64 -12.20
CA TYR A 325 1.31 -5.86 -12.47
C TYR A 325 2.32 -6.74 -13.18
N THR A 326 3.10 -6.15 -14.08
CA THR A 326 4.26 -6.84 -14.66
C THR A 326 5.55 -6.20 -14.20
N ARG A 327 6.64 -6.98 -14.28
CA ARG A 327 8.02 -6.52 -14.13
C ARG A 327 8.83 -7.15 -15.23
N TYR A 328 9.70 -6.38 -15.86
CA TYR A 328 10.58 -6.83 -16.92
C TYR A 328 11.98 -7.02 -16.37
N VAL A 329 12.49 -8.24 -16.48
CA VAL A 329 13.84 -8.61 -16.05
C VAL A 329 14.61 -9.07 -17.27
N PHE A 330 15.50 -8.23 -17.76
CA PHE A 330 16.44 -8.58 -18.82
C PHE A 330 17.68 -9.18 -18.20
N TYR A 331 18.11 -10.33 -18.69
CA TYR A 331 19.28 -11.04 -18.17
C TYR A 331 20.02 -11.78 -19.28
N SER A 332 21.29 -12.12 -19.03
CA SER A 332 22.04 -13.01 -19.87
C SER A 332 22.59 -14.18 -19.05
N ARG A 333 22.83 -15.30 -19.71
CA ARG A 333 23.40 -16.49 -19.13
C ARG A 333 24.55 -16.96 -20.04
N LYS A 334 25.75 -17.04 -19.48
CA LYS A 334 26.94 -17.50 -20.23
C LYS A 334 26.91 -18.99 -20.50
N ASP A 335 26.30 -19.76 -19.59
CA ASP A 335 26.15 -21.22 -19.69
C ASP A 335 24.91 -21.65 -18.90
N VAL A 336 24.32 -22.80 -19.23
CA VAL A 336 23.12 -23.34 -18.55
C VAL A 336 23.36 -23.55 -17.05
N ALA A 337 24.58 -23.85 -16.64
CA ALA A 337 24.97 -24.05 -15.24
C ALA A 337 25.39 -22.76 -14.52
N ALA A 338 25.63 -21.67 -15.25
CA ALA A 338 26.05 -20.40 -14.63
C ALA A 338 24.84 -19.64 -14.04
N PRO A 339 25.02 -18.91 -12.93
CA PRO A 339 24.00 -17.96 -12.47
C PRO A 339 23.73 -16.93 -13.57
N PHE A 340 22.46 -16.51 -13.71
CA PHE A 340 22.09 -15.43 -14.62
C PHE A 340 22.50 -14.07 -14.03
N GLU A 341 22.98 -13.18 -14.90
CA GLU A 341 23.30 -11.80 -14.53
C GLU A 341 22.19 -10.89 -15.07
N THR A 342 21.57 -10.11 -14.21
CA THR A 342 20.55 -9.15 -14.62
C THR A 342 21.18 -7.93 -15.26
N LEU A 343 20.68 -7.55 -16.45
CA LEU A 343 21.19 -6.43 -17.26
C LEU A 343 20.33 -5.18 -17.09
N GLU A 344 19.04 -5.34 -16.88
CA GLU A 344 18.07 -4.28 -16.57
C GLU A 344 16.88 -4.89 -15.86
N VAL A 345 16.36 -4.21 -14.83
CA VAL A 345 15.13 -4.57 -14.13
C VAL A 345 14.24 -3.33 -14.06
N ALA A 346 13.03 -3.42 -14.60
CA ALA A 346 12.09 -2.32 -14.63
C ALA A 346 10.67 -2.75 -14.27
N ASP A 347 9.92 -1.86 -13.62
CA ASP A 347 8.47 -2.05 -13.50
C ASP A 347 7.82 -1.99 -14.88
N GLY A 348 6.89 -2.91 -15.11
CA GLY A 348 6.21 -3.06 -16.39
C GLY A 348 4.79 -2.49 -16.38
N LEU A 349 4.11 -2.72 -17.48
CA LEU A 349 2.72 -2.33 -17.68
C LEU A 349 1.79 -3.12 -16.75
N THR A 350 0.61 -2.57 -16.50
CA THR A 350 -0.46 -3.29 -15.82
C THR A 350 -1.47 -3.82 -16.83
N PHE A 351 -2.09 -4.96 -16.53
CA PHE A 351 -3.18 -5.47 -17.33
C PHE A 351 -4.33 -6.01 -16.49
N ARG A 352 -5.52 -6.04 -17.06
CA ARG A 352 -6.72 -6.62 -16.46
C ARG A 352 -7.27 -7.70 -17.37
N ARG A 353 -7.48 -8.90 -16.83
CA ARG A 353 -8.20 -9.95 -17.52
C ARG A 353 -9.66 -9.94 -17.10
N ARG A 354 -10.58 -9.86 -18.09
CA ARG A 354 -12.04 -9.82 -17.89
C ARG A 354 -12.73 -10.91 -18.71
N LYS A 355 -13.95 -11.24 -18.31
CA LYS A 355 -14.87 -12.07 -19.10
C LYS A 355 -15.67 -11.16 -20.05
N PRO A 356 -15.97 -11.59 -21.29
CA PRO A 356 -17.02 -10.94 -22.08
C PRO A 356 -18.36 -11.03 -21.33
N ASP A 357 -19.16 -9.96 -21.36
CA ASP A 357 -20.37 -9.74 -20.51
C ASP A 357 -21.46 -10.82 -20.59
N LYS A 358 -21.26 -11.93 -21.28
CA LYS A 358 -22.30 -12.93 -21.57
C LYS A 358 -22.35 -14.18 -20.68
N TYR A 359 -21.46 -14.38 -19.72
CA TYR A 359 -21.42 -15.63 -18.93
C TYR A 359 -21.19 -15.42 -17.42
N GLN A 360 -22.12 -15.93 -16.62
CA GLN A 360 -22.15 -15.85 -15.15
C GLN A 360 -21.61 -17.09 -14.44
N ASN A 361 -20.47 -17.64 -14.79
CA ASN A 361 -19.82 -18.61 -13.89
C ASN A 361 -18.50 -18.03 -13.40
N THR A 362 -18.42 -17.86 -12.10
CA THR A 362 -17.38 -17.12 -11.44
C THR A 362 -16.39 -18.08 -10.78
N TRP A 363 -15.18 -18.15 -11.35
CA TRP A 363 -14.05 -18.62 -10.57
C TRP A 363 -13.94 -17.80 -9.29
N GLN A 364 -13.95 -18.46 -8.15
CA GLN A 364 -13.77 -17.75 -6.88
C GLN A 364 -12.28 -17.57 -6.65
N LYS A 365 -11.85 -16.34 -6.37
CA LYS A 365 -10.46 -15.96 -6.14
C LYS A 365 -9.82 -16.72 -4.96
N ALA A 366 -10.64 -17.29 -4.07
CA ALA A 366 -10.22 -18.20 -3.01
C ALA A 366 -9.56 -19.50 -3.54
N TRP A 367 -9.78 -19.86 -4.80
CA TRP A 367 -9.23 -21.09 -5.42
C TRP A 367 -7.86 -20.88 -6.07
N GLY A 368 -7.31 -19.67 -6.07
CA GLY A 368 -5.99 -19.38 -6.60
C GLY A 368 -5.97 -18.39 -7.76
N SER A 369 -4.78 -18.12 -8.28
CA SER A 369 -4.53 -17.14 -9.34
C SER A 369 -4.28 -17.77 -10.72
N ILE A 370 -4.25 -19.09 -10.82
CA ILE A 370 -4.07 -19.85 -12.05
C ILE A 370 -5.25 -20.80 -12.22
N GLU A 371 -5.91 -20.73 -13.37
CA GLU A 371 -7.02 -21.61 -13.74
C GLU A 371 -6.46 -22.78 -14.55
N MET A 372 -6.58 -24.01 -14.04
CA MET A 372 -6.21 -25.23 -14.73
C MET A 372 -7.47 -26.04 -15.01
N ASN A 373 -7.76 -26.30 -16.28
CA ASN A 373 -8.94 -27.04 -16.75
C ASN A 373 -8.58 -28.49 -17.17
N ASP A 374 -7.55 -29.09 -16.57
CA ASP A 374 -7.00 -30.37 -17.02
C ASP A 374 -7.55 -31.58 -16.23
N ILE A 375 -8.81 -31.53 -15.73
CA ILE A 375 -9.48 -32.70 -15.16
C ILE A 375 -10.45 -33.26 -16.20
N GLU A 376 -10.10 -34.39 -16.78
CA GLU A 376 -11.03 -35.25 -17.52
C GLU A 376 -11.68 -36.24 -16.54
N VAL A 377 -13.01 -36.33 -16.58
CA VAL A 377 -13.76 -37.41 -15.91
C VAL A 377 -13.75 -38.59 -16.86
N VAL A 378 -13.04 -39.66 -16.49
CA VAL A 378 -13.01 -40.94 -17.22
C VAL A 378 -14.15 -41.84 -16.78
#